data_1b931523676d1ab61e8d900522c1032e
#
_entry.id   1b931523676d1ab61e8d900522c1032e
#
_cell.length_a   1.000
_cell.length_b   1.000
_cell.length_c   1.000
_cell.angle_alpha   90.00
_cell.angle_beta   90.00
_cell.angle_gamma   90.00
#
_symmetry.space_group_name_H-M   'P 1'
#
loop_
_entity.id
_entity.type
_entity.pdbx_description
1 polymer ?
#
loop_
_entity_poly.entity_id
_entity_poly.type
_entity_poly.pdbx_seq_one_letter_code
_entity_poly.pdbx_strand_id
1 'polypeptide(L)'
;DPQTGVSVKERRSARDLVGGGDGAFALYALGSGSDYTPFIQHAGIASLNLGFGGESAGGEYHTIYDTYSHYKRFKDPDMSYGVALAKTAGRITLRLANASVLPLDFGPWHQTLSGYLKEVMKTAETMREVALKHNGLMEKKAFTLAADPKKPQAAPTEKAPVPYLDFSP
;
A
#
# COMPACT_ATOMS: atom_id res chain seq x y z
N ASP A 1 -8.61 -6.43 19.55
CA ASP A 1 -7.27 -6.49 20.17
C ASP A 1 -7.36 -7.30 21.47
N PRO A 2 -6.67 -8.46 21.58
CA PRO A 2 -6.77 -9.34 22.76
C PRO A 2 -6.26 -8.73 24.07
N GLN A 3 -5.35 -7.78 24.00
CA GLN A 3 -4.75 -7.17 25.18
C GLN A 3 -5.53 -5.96 25.68
N THR A 4 -6.06 -5.15 24.77
CA THR A 4 -6.73 -3.89 25.13
C THR A 4 -8.25 -3.97 25.11
N GLY A 5 -8.82 -5.00 24.52
CA GLY A 5 -10.27 -5.12 24.31
C GLY A 5 -10.84 -4.18 23.25
N VAL A 6 -10.02 -3.27 22.68
CA VAL A 6 -10.46 -2.34 21.65
C VAL A 6 -10.65 -3.06 20.32
N SER A 7 -11.71 -2.76 19.59
CA SER A 7 -11.93 -3.35 18.28
C SER A 7 -10.92 -2.83 17.25
N VAL A 8 -10.55 -3.68 16.30
CA VAL A 8 -9.64 -3.28 15.20
C VAL A 8 -10.25 -2.15 14.37
N LYS A 9 -11.57 -2.18 14.16
CA LYS A 9 -12.29 -1.12 13.43
C LYS A 9 -12.15 0.22 14.14
N GLU A 10 -12.47 0.29 15.43
CA GLU A 10 -12.39 1.52 16.22
C GLU A 10 -10.96 2.08 16.22
N ARG A 11 -9.97 1.21 16.44
CA ARG A 11 -8.57 1.63 16.45
C ARG A 11 -8.10 2.15 15.10
N ARG A 12 -8.46 1.50 14.00
CA ARG A 12 -8.09 1.96 12.65
C ARG A 12 -8.78 3.27 12.31
N SER A 13 -10.08 3.40 12.57
CA SER A 13 -10.82 4.65 12.34
C SER A 13 -10.24 5.80 13.17
N ALA A 14 -9.90 5.55 14.43
CA ALA A 14 -9.26 6.58 15.27
C ALA A 14 -7.87 6.98 14.74
N ARG A 15 -7.06 6.05 14.28
CA ARG A 15 -5.75 6.36 13.65
C ARG A 15 -5.90 7.18 12.38
N ASP A 16 -6.88 6.85 11.56
CA ASP A 16 -7.15 7.60 10.33
C ASP A 16 -7.56 9.06 10.65
N LEU A 17 -8.46 9.25 11.64
CA LEU A 17 -8.85 10.58 12.13
C LEU A 17 -7.65 11.38 12.64
N VAL A 18 -6.78 10.77 13.45
CA VAL A 18 -5.55 11.41 13.95
C VAL A 18 -4.60 11.78 12.82
N GLY A 19 -4.57 10.96 11.76
CA GLY A 19 -3.80 11.21 10.54
C GLY A 19 -4.41 12.27 9.60
N GLY A 20 -5.57 12.83 9.94
CA GLY A 20 -6.26 13.85 9.12
C GLY A 20 -7.23 13.27 8.09
N GLY A 21 -7.55 11.99 8.15
CA GLY A 21 -8.59 11.33 7.35
C GLY A 21 -10.00 11.54 7.93
N ASP A 22 -10.98 10.87 7.35
CA ASP A 22 -12.40 10.94 7.73
C ASP A 22 -12.86 9.85 8.70
N GLY A 23 -11.94 8.99 9.14
CA GLY A 23 -12.22 7.86 10.02
C GLY A 23 -12.80 6.63 9.32
N ALA A 24 -12.83 6.62 8.00
CA ALA A 24 -13.31 5.48 7.23
C ALA A 24 -12.43 4.25 7.44
N PHE A 25 -13.08 3.08 7.50
CA PHE A 25 -12.38 1.81 7.53
C PHE A 25 -12.01 1.41 6.09
N ALA A 26 -10.90 1.95 5.61
CA ALA A 26 -10.43 1.66 4.26
C ALA A 26 -9.92 0.23 4.13
N LEU A 27 -10.34 -0.45 3.07
CA LEU A 27 -9.75 -1.67 2.55
C LEU A 27 -8.89 -1.30 1.35
N TYR A 28 -7.68 -1.82 1.33
CA TYR A 28 -6.76 -1.58 0.22
C TYR A 28 -6.88 -2.68 -0.83
N ALA A 29 -6.67 -2.31 -2.10
CA ALA A 29 -6.63 -3.28 -3.17
C ALA A 29 -5.45 -4.25 -2.97
N LEU A 30 -5.69 -5.52 -3.25
CA LEU A 30 -4.65 -6.53 -3.28
C LEU A 30 -3.93 -6.47 -4.63
N GLY A 31 -2.60 -6.44 -4.59
CA GLY A 31 -1.76 -6.51 -5.80
C GLY A 31 -1.27 -7.93 -6.07
N SER A 32 0.02 -8.15 -5.85
CA SER A 32 0.68 -9.45 -5.96
C SER A 32 1.68 -9.62 -4.81
N GLY A 33 2.34 -10.77 -4.73
CA GLY A 33 3.41 -11.03 -3.76
C GLY A 33 2.97 -11.83 -2.54
N SER A 34 1.78 -12.43 -2.55
CA SER A 34 1.32 -13.36 -1.52
C SER A 34 0.42 -14.44 -2.13
N ASP A 35 -0.01 -15.40 -1.33
CA ASP A 35 -0.76 -16.60 -1.74
C ASP A 35 -2.11 -16.30 -2.41
N TYR A 36 -2.66 -15.10 -2.23
CA TYR A 36 -3.86 -14.66 -2.92
C TYR A 36 -3.65 -14.37 -4.42
N THR A 37 -2.40 -14.18 -4.85
CA THR A 37 -2.07 -13.76 -6.23
C THR A 37 -2.68 -14.67 -7.31
N PRO A 38 -2.54 -16.01 -7.27
CA PRO A 38 -3.13 -16.88 -8.29
C PRO A 38 -4.66 -16.84 -8.28
N PHE A 39 -5.28 -16.64 -7.14
CA PHE A 39 -6.75 -16.55 -7.04
C PHE A 39 -7.27 -15.28 -7.71
N ILE A 40 -6.67 -14.14 -7.44
CA ILE A 40 -7.12 -12.85 -8.00
C ILE A 40 -6.73 -12.73 -9.47
N GLN A 41 -5.45 -12.96 -9.79
CA GLN A 41 -4.91 -12.60 -11.11
C GLN A 41 -5.08 -13.67 -12.16
N HIS A 42 -5.21 -14.95 -11.77
CA HIS A 42 -5.43 -16.05 -12.70
C HIS A 42 -6.88 -16.54 -12.71
N ALA A 43 -7.43 -16.80 -11.52
CA ALA A 43 -8.77 -17.38 -11.41
C ALA A 43 -9.90 -16.34 -11.33
N GLY A 44 -9.61 -15.05 -11.13
CA GLY A 44 -10.61 -14.00 -10.99
C GLY A 44 -11.47 -14.13 -9.73
N ILE A 45 -10.95 -14.77 -8.68
CA ILE A 45 -11.68 -15.05 -7.43
C ILE A 45 -11.35 -13.95 -6.41
N ALA A 46 -12.39 -13.34 -5.84
CA ALA A 46 -12.25 -12.37 -4.75
C ALA A 46 -11.53 -13.00 -3.55
N SER A 47 -10.55 -12.29 -3.02
CA SER A 47 -9.67 -12.81 -1.96
C SER A 47 -9.50 -11.79 -0.85
N LEU A 48 -9.12 -12.29 0.33
CA LEU A 48 -8.78 -11.49 1.49
C LEU A 48 -7.36 -11.79 1.94
N ASN A 49 -6.63 -10.76 2.33
CA ASN A 49 -5.38 -10.88 3.05
C ASN A 49 -5.59 -10.34 4.47
N LEU A 50 -5.45 -11.21 5.47
CA LEU A 50 -5.69 -10.88 6.87
C LEU A 50 -4.41 -11.08 7.66
N GLY A 51 -4.06 -10.10 8.49
CA GLY A 51 -2.89 -10.19 9.35
C GLY A 51 -2.93 -9.17 10.48
N PHE A 52 -2.22 -9.45 11.56
CA PHE A 52 -1.88 -8.48 12.57
C PHE A 52 -0.44 -8.00 12.35
N GLY A 53 -0.26 -6.69 12.36
CA GLY A 53 1.05 -6.06 12.41
C GLY A 53 1.36 -5.55 13.80
N GLY A 54 2.63 -5.54 14.19
CA GLY A 54 3.09 -4.91 15.43
C GLY A 54 3.14 -3.39 15.34
N GLU A 55 3.41 -2.74 16.47
CA GLU A 55 3.58 -1.28 16.56
C GLU A 55 4.96 -0.83 16.04
N SER A 56 5.95 -1.71 16.07
CA SER A 56 7.31 -1.45 15.59
C SER A 56 7.60 -2.21 14.31
N ALA A 57 8.55 -1.72 13.55
CA ALA A 57 9.11 -2.47 12.43
C ALA A 57 9.73 -3.77 12.96
N GLY A 58 9.38 -4.90 12.34
CA GLY A 58 10.05 -6.17 12.57
C GLY A 58 11.50 -6.09 12.06
N GLY A 59 11.96 -7.08 11.42
CA GLY A 59 13.30 -7.11 10.81
C GLY A 59 13.72 -8.55 10.59
N GLU A 60 12.95 -9.47 11.12
CA GLU A 60 13.20 -10.91 10.99
C GLU A 60 12.65 -11.51 9.68
N TYR A 61 11.67 -10.87 9.05
CA TYR A 61 11.05 -11.37 7.81
C TYR A 61 12.07 -11.68 6.73
N HIS A 62 12.01 -12.88 6.17
CA HIS A 62 12.96 -13.41 5.19
C HIS A 62 14.41 -13.54 5.70
N THR A 63 14.61 -13.68 7.00
CA THR A 63 15.91 -13.96 7.63
C THR A 63 15.92 -15.31 8.33
N ILE A 64 17.11 -15.76 8.75
CA ILE A 64 17.26 -16.98 9.56
C ILE A 64 16.62 -16.85 10.95
N TYR A 65 16.27 -15.65 11.37
CA TYR A 65 15.61 -15.37 12.64
C TYR A 65 14.09 -15.48 12.56
N ASP A 66 13.51 -15.63 11.36
CA ASP A 66 12.07 -15.82 11.17
C ASP A 66 11.69 -17.25 11.53
N THR A 67 11.59 -17.50 12.83
CA THR A 67 11.37 -18.83 13.41
C THR A 67 10.20 -18.80 14.40
N TYR A 68 9.59 -19.96 14.61
CA TYR A 68 8.55 -20.13 15.63
C TYR A 68 9.04 -19.73 17.02
N SER A 69 10.29 -20.05 17.39
CA SER A 69 10.88 -19.68 18.68
C SER A 69 10.99 -18.17 18.86
N HIS A 70 11.38 -17.45 17.80
CA HIS A 70 11.42 -16.00 17.81
C HIS A 70 10.01 -15.41 17.94
N TYR A 71 9.07 -15.89 17.14
CA TYR A 71 7.68 -15.45 17.19
C TYR A 71 7.08 -15.62 18.59
N LYS A 72 7.19 -16.82 19.16
CA LYS A 72 6.65 -17.14 20.49
C LYS A 72 7.34 -16.35 21.62
N ARG A 73 8.61 -16.03 21.47
CA ARG A 73 9.35 -15.33 22.53
C ARG A 73 9.13 -13.81 22.50
N PHE A 74 9.02 -13.20 21.33
CA PHE A 74 9.10 -11.75 21.18
C PHE A 74 7.85 -11.11 20.58
N LYS A 75 7.01 -11.86 19.86
CA LYS A 75 5.88 -11.31 19.13
C LYS A 75 4.52 -11.61 19.77
N ASP A 76 4.25 -12.88 20.01
CA ASP A 76 2.95 -13.34 20.56
C ASP A 76 3.20 -14.47 21.57
N PRO A 77 3.76 -14.17 22.77
CA PRO A 77 4.19 -15.18 23.72
C PRO A 77 3.08 -16.11 24.22
N ASP A 78 1.88 -15.60 24.36
CA ASP A 78 0.69 -16.34 24.80
C ASP A 78 -0.20 -16.80 23.64
N MET A 79 0.21 -16.54 22.39
CA MET A 79 -0.53 -16.87 21.17
C MET A 79 -1.92 -16.22 21.07
N SER A 80 -2.18 -15.17 21.83
CA SER A 80 -3.51 -14.53 21.88
C SER A 80 -3.88 -13.86 20.57
N TYR A 81 -2.93 -13.24 19.90
CA TYR A 81 -3.14 -12.63 18.56
C TYR A 81 -3.30 -13.69 17.48
N GLY A 82 -2.53 -14.77 17.51
CA GLY A 82 -2.68 -15.89 16.58
C GLY A 82 -4.07 -16.54 16.71
N VAL A 83 -4.55 -16.76 17.93
CA VAL A 83 -5.89 -17.28 18.20
C VAL A 83 -6.97 -16.29 17.74
N ALA A 84 -6.80 -14.99 17.98
CA ALA A 84 -7.75 -13.98 17.54
C ALA A 84 -7.83 -13.92 15.99
N LEU A 85 -6.70 -14.01 15.30
CA LEU A 85 -6.66 -14.07 13.84
C LEU A 85 -7.35 -15.31 13.29
N ALA A 86 -7.06 -16.49 13.84
CA ALA A 86 -7.68 -17.75 13.44
C ALA A 86 -9.22 -17.71 13.63
N LYS A 87 -9.70 -17.19 14.78
CA LYS A 87 -11.13 -16.98 15.03
C LYS A 87 -11.77 -16.01 14.03
N THR A 88 -11.07 -14.94 13.68
CA THR A 88 -11.56 -13.96 12.72
C THR A 88 -11.67 -14.56 11.32
N ALA A 89 -10.62 -15.21 10.84
CA ALA A 89 -10.60 -15.89 9.55
C ALA A 89 -11.69 -16.96 9.46
N GLY A 90 -11.78 -17.83 10.46
CA GLY A 90 -12.81 -18.89 10.50
C GLY A 90 -14.24 -18.34 10.48
N ARG A 91 -14.52 -17.26 11.22
CA ARG A 91 -15.84 -16.61 11.22
C ARG A 91 -16.18 -15.99 9.86
N ILE A 92 -15.22 -15.33 9.22
CA ILE A 92 -15.41 -14.76 7.88
C ILE A 92 -15.71 -15.89 6.89
N THR A 93 -14.90 -16.95 6.89
CA THR A 93 -15.08 -18.11 6.02
C THR A 93 -16.48 -18.73 6.18
N LEU A 94 -16.89 -18.99 7.41
CA LEU A 94 -18.22 -19.57 7.68
C LEU A 94 -19.36 -18.64 7.25
N ARG A 95 -19.23 -17.34 7.46
CA ARG A 95 -20.26 -16.38 7.03
C ARG A 95 -20.36 -16.31 5.52
N LEU A 96 -19.22 -16.26 4.80
CA LEU A 96 -19.23 -16.25 3.34
C LEU A 96 -19.75 -17.56 2.76
N ALA A 97 -19.34 -18.70 3.31
CA ALA A 97 -19.79 -20.03 2.84
C ALA A 97 -21.30 -20.25 3.04
N ASN A 98 -21.90 -19.67 4.08
CA ASN A 98 -23.33 -19.79 4.36
C ASN A 98 -24.18 -18.64 3.80
N ALA A 99 -23.59 -17.66 3.15
CA ALA A 99 -24.32 -16.51 2.62
C ALA A 99 -25.07 -16.87 1.35
N SER A 100 -26.38 -16.63 1.33
CA SER A 100 -27.19 -16.76 0.11
C SER A 100 -26.85 -15.68 -0.93
N VAL A 101 -26.41 -14.53 -0.47
CA VAL A 101 -25.89 -13.42 -1.27
C VAL A 101 -24.58 -12.97 -0.64
N LEU A 102 -23.51 -12.90 -1.43
CA LEU A 102 -22.23 -12.43 -0.93
C LEU A 102 -22.33 -10.96 -0.52
N PRO A 103 -21.79 -10.58 0.66
CA PRO A 103 -21.84 -9.21 1.16
C PRO A 103 -20.76 -8.35 0.51
N LEU A 104 -20.77 -8.26 -0.82
CA LEU A 104 -19.85 -7.45 -1.59
C LEU A 104 -20.41 -6.04 -1.72
N ASP A 105 -19.63 -5.07 -1.28
CA ASP A 105 -19.93 -3.64 -1.43
C ASP A 105 -18.91 -3.04 -2.42
N PHE A 106 -19.41 -2.57 -3.56
CA PHE A 106 -18.60 -1.98 -4.61
C PHE A 106 -18.34 -0.48 -4.42
N GLY A 107 -18.98 0.17 -3.46
CA GLY A 107 -18.78 1.59 -3.15
C GLY A 107 -17.34 1.91 -2.76
N PRO A 108 -16.76 1.23 -1.74
CA PRO A 108 -15.36 1.41 -1.35
C PRO A 108 -14.37 1.08 -2.48
N TRP A 109 -14.69 0.08 -3.31
CA TRP A 109 -13.88 -0.28 -4.48
C TRP A 109 -13.84 0.85 -5.51
N HIS A 110 -14.99 1.44 -5.83
CA HIS A 110 -15.09 2.60 -6.73
C HIS A 110 -14.30 3.79 -6.17
N GLN A 111 -14.41 4.08 -4.88
CA GLN A 111 -13.64 5.17 -4.24
C GLN A 111 -12.13 4.94 -4.34
N THR A 112 -11.67 3.73 -4.11
CA THR A 112 -10.25 3.35 -4.22
C THR A 112 -9.73 3.53 -5.66
N LEU A 113 -10.47 3.04 -6.66
CA LEU A 113 -10.09 3.22 -8.07
C LEU A 113 -10.06 4.69 -8.48
N SER A 114 -11.06 5.47 -8.07
CA SER A 114 -11.10 6.91 -8.32
C SER A 114 -9.91 7.64 -7.67
N GLY A 115 -9.48 7.20 -6.49
CA GLY A 115 -8.27 7.69 -5.84
C GLY A 115 -7.02 7.40 -6.66
N TYR A 116 -6.82 6.16 -7.07
CA TYR A 116 -5.67 5.77 -7.90
C TYR A 116 -5.63 6.51 -9.24
N LEU A 117 -6.78 6.71 -9.88
CA LEU A 117 -6.84 7.51 -11.11
C LEU A 117 -6.34 8.93 -10.88
N LYS A 118 -6.79 9.59 -9.81
CA LYS A 118 -6.33 10.93 -9.44
C LYS A 118 -4.82 10.97 -9.17
N GLU A 119 -4.28 9.96 -8.51
CA GLU A 119 -2.84 9.85 -8.25
C GLU A 119 -2.03 9.71 -9.55
N VAL A 120 -2.50 8.88 -10.49
CA VAL A 120 -1.87 8.72 -11.81
C VAL A 120 -1.90 10.02 -12.60
N MET A 121 -3.04 10.72 -12.63
CA MET A 121 -3.17 12.02 -13.29
C MET A 121 -2.19 13.04 -12.70
N LYS A 122 -2.14 13.16 -11.39
CA LYS A 122 -1.21 14.06 -10.68
C LYS A 122 0.25 13.69 -10.95
N THR A 123 0.56 12.41 -10.97
CA THR A 123 1.92 11.93 -11.27
C THR A 123 2.34 12.33 -12.69
N ALA A 124 1.48 12.12 -13.69
CA ALA A 124 1.75 12.51 -15.07
C ALA A 124 2.00 14.02 -15.20
N GLU A 125 1.21 14.85 -14.51
CA GLU A 125 1.39 16.30 -14.49
C GLU A 125 2.70 16.71 -13.82
N THR A 126 3.00 16.15 -12.66
CA THR A 126 4.28 16.39 -11.96
C THR A 126 5.48 15.98 -12.82
N MET A 127 5.40 14.86 -13.52
CA MET A 127 6.46 14.43 -14.43
C MET A 127 6.68 15.41 -15.59
N ARG A 128 5.60 15.98 -16.16
CA ARG A 128 5.69 17.03 -17.18
C ARG A 128 6.37 18.28 -16.68
N GLU A 129 5.95 18.78 -15.53
CA GLU A 129 6.54 19.98 -14.90
C GLU A 129 8.03 19.76 -14.62
N VAL A 130 8.40 18.59 -14.06
CA VAL A 130 9.80 18.24 -13.78
C VAL A 130 10.62 18.15 -15.07
N ALA A 131 10.08 17.55 -16.15
CA ALA A 131 10.76 17.47 -17.43
C ALA A 131 10.96 18.86 -18.06
N LEU A 132 9.93 19.69 -18.09
CA LEU A 132 10.01 21.05 -18.62
C LEU A 132 11.02 21.90 -17.84
N LYS A 133 10.96 21.87 -16.51
CA LYS A 133 11.91 22.60 -15.66
C LYS A 133 13.34 22.13 -15.88
N HIS A 134 13.57 20.82 -15.94
CA HIS A 134 14.89 20.23 -16.19
C HIS A 134 15.45 20.66 -17.55
N ASN A 135 14.65 20.51 -18.60
CA ASN A 135 15.09 20.85 -19.97
C ASN A 135 15.34 22.37 -20.12
N GLY A 136 14.50 23.20 -19.51
CA GLY A 136 14.74 24.65 -19.46
C GLY A 136 16.01 25.06 -18.71
N LEU A 137 16.43 24.31 -17.67
CA LEU A 137 17.74 24.50 -17.03
C LEU A 137 18.88 24.04 -17.92
N MET A 138 18.70 23.00 -18.72
CA MET A 138 19.68 22.56 -19.70
C MET A 138 19.90 23.59 -20.81
N GLU A 139 18.83 24.13 -21.40
CA GLU A 139 18.93 25.20 -22.41
C GLU A 139 19.72 26.41 -21.89
N LYS A 140 19.50 26.76 -20.62
CA LYS A 140 20.23 27.85 -19.94
C LYS A 140 21.66 27.46 -19.54
N LYS A 141 22.10 26.25 -19.80
CA LYS A 141 23.40 25.71 -19.35
C LYS A 141 23.60 25.80 -17.82
N ALA A 142 22.50 25.85 -17.07
CA ALA A 142 22.55 26.10 -15.64
C ALA A 142 23.31 25.01 -14.87
N PHE A 143 23.18 23.75 -15.27
CA PHE A 143 23.92 22.64 -14.66
C PHE A 143 25.44 22.77 -14.85
N THR A 144 25.87 23.17 -16.05
CA THR A 144 27.28 23.37 -16.35
C THR A 144 27.85 24.57 -15.61
N LEU A 145 27.10 25.68 -15.57
CA LEU A 145 27.53 26.90 -14.88
C LEU A 145 27.59 26.73 -13.34
N ALA A 146 26.72 25.89 -12.80
CA ALA A 146 26.70 25.59 -11.35
C ALA A 146 27.68 24.49 -10.94
N ALA A 147 28.28 23.77 -11.88
CA ALA A 147 29.19 22.67 -11.56
C ALA A 147 30.52 23.18 -10.96
N ASP A 148 31.04 22.44 -10.00
CA ASP A 148 32.37 22.70 -9.47
C ASP A 148 33.42 22.35 -10.54
N PRO A 149 34.23 23.32 -11.02
CA PRO A 149 35.22 23.07 -12.09
C PRO A 149 36.33 22.10 -11.67
N LYS A 150 36.50 21.87 -10.37
CA LYS A 150 37.48 20.91 -9.82
C LYS A 150 36.90 19.48 -9.72
N LYS A 151 35.60 19.29 -9.91
CA LYS A 151 34.92 17.99 -9.82
C LYS A 151 34.15 17.74 -11.09
N PRO A 152 34.79 17.21 -12.15
CA PRO A 152 34.12 16.96 -13.40
C PRO A 152 32.92 16.00 -13.16
N GLN A 153 31.73 16.47 -13.48
CA GLN A 153 30.52 15.69 -13.45
C GLN A 153 30.00 15.53 -14.87
N ALA A 154 29.45 14.37 -15.17
CA ALA A 154 28.75 14.20 -16.42
C ALA A 154 27.55 15.17 -16.48
N ALA A 155 27.44 15.91 -17.58
CA ALA A 155 26.28 16.77 -17.78
C ALA A 155 25.00 15.91 -17.79
N PRO A 156 23.92 16.37 -17.13
CA PRO A 156 22.64 15.65 -17.21
C PRO A 156 22.14 15.63 -18.65
N THR A 157 21.42 14.58 -19.00
CA THR A 157 20.80 14.43 -20.30
C THR A 157 19.40 15.03 -20.33
N GLU A 158 18.95 15.43 -21.49
CA GLU A 158 17.59 15.90 -21.72
C GLU A 158 16.55 14.82 -21.33
N LYS A 159 15.51 15.22 -20.67
CA LYS A 159 14.39 14.34 -20.34
C LYS A 159 13.43 14.28 -21.53
N ALA A 160 13.03 13.07 -21.89
CA ALA A 160 12.01 12.84 -22.89
C ALA A 160 10.67 13.50 -22.51
N PRO A 161 9.91 13.99 -23.48
CA PRO A 161 8.58 14.54 -23.20
C PRO A 161 7.67 13.44 -22.65
N VAL A 162 6.92 13.79 -21.59
CA VAL A 162 5.93 12.89 -21.01
C VAL A 162 4.71 12.85 -21.94
N PRO A 163 4.26 11.67 -22.37
CA PRO A 163 3.15 11.55 -23.31
C PRO A 163 1.85 12.12 -22.70
N TYR A 164 1.01 12.64 -23.57
CA TYR A 164 -0.35 12.98 -23.19
C TYR A 164 -1.17 11.70 -23.00
N LEU A 165 -1.82 11.59 -21.87
CA LEU A 165 -2.75 10.50 -21.57
C LEU A 165 -4.15 11.10 -21.49
N ASP A 166 -5.09 10.54 -22.23
CA ASP A 166 -6.50 10.90 -22.16
C ASP A 166 -7.15 10.09 -21.04
N PHE A 167 -7.67 10.80 -20.04
CA PHE A 167 -8.38 10.22 -18.89
C PHE A 167 -9.90 10.51 -18.95
N SER A 168 -10.40 10.98 -20.10
CA SER A 168 -11.84 11.13 -20.28
C SER A 168 -12.56 9.77 -20.30
N PRO A 169 -13.82 9.70 -19.82
CA PRO A 169 -14.59 8.46 -19.81
C PRO A 169 -14.89 7.95 -21.24
#